data_292dcfd559d8a9ce38bb59afff8f5f6e
#
_entry.id   292dcfd559d8a9ce38bb59afff8f5f6e
#
_cell.length_a   1.000
_cell.length_b   1.000
_cell.length_c   1.000
_cell.angle_alpha   90.00
_cell.angle_beta   90.00
_cell.angle_gamma   90.00
#
_symmetry.space_group_name_H-M   'P 1'
#
loop_
_entity.id
_entity.type
_entity.pdbx_description
1 polymer ?
#
loop_
_entity_poly.entity_id
_entity_poly.type
_entity_poly.pdbx_seq_one_letter_code
_entity_poly.pdbx_strand_id
1 'polypeptide(L)'
;MAKSKAKDTKKNTADVGFEDQLWNAADVLRGNLDAAEYKNVVLGLIFLKYLSDRFDERYLELVAEGYGDEEDRDCYMEQNVFFVPEEARWVNISQAAHTPEVGQIIDNAMRAIERENDKLKDVLPKNFARPELDKRRLGDVVDLFTNVQMTDNESEKDLLGRAYEYCLQKFASMEGKNAGEFYTPSCIVRTLVEILQPFHGRVYDPCCGSGGMFVQSAAFVEHHGGNVVQDITIFGQESNPTTWKLAKMNLGIRGIEADLGNYADTFSADQHKNEKFDYVLANPPF
;
A
#
# COMPACT_ATOMS: atom_id res chain seq x y z
N MET A 1 -14.01 -46.75 22.14
CA MET A 1 -13.59 -46.32 20.77
C MET A 1 -14.32 -45.03 20.42
N ALA A 2 -13.67 -43.90 20.64
CA ALA A 2 -14.19 -42.58 20.33
C ALA A 2 -13.54 -42.09 19.04
N LYS A 3 -14.33 -41.88 17.98
CA LYS A 3 -13.89 -41.32 16.70
C LYS A 3 -13.64 -39.83 16.87
N SER A 4 -12.38 -39.43 16.80
CA SER A 4 -11.96 -38.07 16.63
C SER A 4 -12.51 -37.54 15.28
N LYS A 5 -13.40 -36.55 15.32
CA LYS A 5 -13.79 -35.78 14.15
C LYS A 5 -12.65 -34.78 13.85
N ALA A 6 -11.96 -35.00 12.75
CA ALA A 6 -11.10 -33.99 12.16
C ALA A 6 -11.95 -32.75 11.85
N LYS A 7 -11.57 -31.60 12.37
CA LYS A 7 -12.09 -30.30 11.94
C LYS A 7 -11.50 -30.02 10.56
N ASP A 8 -12.33 -30.13 9.52
CA ASP A 8 -12.06 -29.54 8.22
C ASP A 8 -11.90 -28.02 8.40
N THR A 9 -10.67 -27.56 8.31
CA THR A 9 -10.37 -26.15 8.06
C THR A 9 -10.85 -25.83 6.65
N LYS A 10 -12.06 -25.29 6.54
CA LYS A 10 -12.48 -24.62 5.32
C LYS A 10 -11.46 -23.51 5.02
N LYS A 11 -10.57 -23.74 4.06
CA LYS A 11 -9.82 -22.66 3.41
C LYS A 11 -10.87 -21.69 2.86
N ASN A 12 -10.77 -20.43 3.27
CA ASN A 12 -11.59 -19.35 2.76
C ASN A 12 -11.35 -19.20 1.25
N THR A 13 -12.15 -19.85 0.44
CA THR A 13 -12.12 -19.75 -1.03
C THR A 13 -12.68 -18.42 -1.54
N ALA A 14 -13.22 -17.58 -0.65
CA ALA A 14 -13.71 -16.24 -0.98
C ALA A 14 -12.57 -15.23 -1.24
N ASP A 15 -11.42 -15.40 -0.59
CA ASP A 15 -10.30 -14.44 -0.67
C ASP A 15 -9.55 -14.49 -2.02
N VAL A 16 -9.38 -15.67 -2.62
CA VAL A 16 -8.67 -15.83 -3.91
C VAL A 16 -9.45 -15.23 -5.08
N GLY A 17 -10.75 -15.01 -4.92
CA GLY A 17 -11.61 -14.44 -5.96
C GLY A 17 -11.55 -12.91 -6.07
N PHE A 18 -11.20 -12.19 -4.99
CA PHE A 18 -11.19 -10.73 -4.98
C PHE A 18 -9.96 -10.16 -5.67
N GLU A 19 -8.76 -10.63 -5.33
CA GLU A 19 -7.51 -10.19 -5.96
C GLU A 19 -7.54 -10.43 -7.47
N ASP A 20 -8.06 -11.59 -7.92
CA ASP A 20 -8.22 -11.89 -9.35
C ASP A 20 -9.27 -11.00 -10.02
N GLN A 21 -10.41 -10.71 -9.37
CA GLN A 21 -11.41 -9.78 -9.90
C GLN A 21 -10.86 -8.37 -10.04
N LEU A 22 -10.16 -7.90 -9.01
CA LEU A 22 -9.52 -6.59 -9.01
C LEU A 22 -8.45 -6.48 -10.11
N TRP A 23 -7.63 -7.53 -10.25
CA TRP A 23 -6.63 -7.57 -11.32
C TRP A 23 -7.27 -7.55 -12.70
N ASN A 24 -8.31 -8.37 -12.93
CA ASN A 24 -8.99 -8.43 -14.22
C ASN A 24 -9.67 -7.10 -14.59
N ALA A 25 -10.27 -6.41 -13.62
CA ALA A 25 -10.83 -5.09 -13.85
C ALA A 25 -9.74 -4.04 -14.09
N ALA A 26 -8.65 -4.11 -13.35
CA ALA A 26 -7.51 -3.25 -13.56
C ALA A 26 -6.87 -3.52 -14.93
N ASP A 27 -6.75 -4.77 -15.40
CA ASP A 27 -6.15 -5.10 -16.71
C ASP A 27 -6.93 -4.49 -17.88
N VAL A 28 -8.22 -4.22 -17.71
CA VAL A 28 -9.02 -3.47 -18.67
C VAL A 28 -8.51 -2.04 -18.86
N LEU A 29 -7.90 -1.40 -17.84
CA LEU A 29 -7.29 -0.08 -17.95
C LEU A 29 -6.01 -0.05 -18.79
N ARG A 30 -5.37 -1.20 -18.99
CA ARG A 30 -4.07 -1.28 -19.64
C ARG A 30 -4.04 -0.56 -20.99
N GLY A 31 -5.03 -0.81 -21.87
CA GLY A 31 -5.19 -0.09 -23.14
C GLY A 31 -3.89 0.17 -23.89
N ASN A 32 -3.57 1.45 -24.13
CA ASN A 32 -2.34 1.93 -24.78
C ASN A 32 -1.28 2.43 -23.78
N LEU A 33 -1.45 2.16 -22.47
CA LEU A 33 -0.49 2.57 -21.45
C LEU A 33 0.73 1.65 -21.46
N ASP A 34 1.92 2.22 -21.20
CA ASP A 34 3.06 1.38 -20.89
C ASP A 34 2.91 0.69 -19.53
N ALA A 35 3.72 -0.35 -19.28
CA ALA A 35 3.59 -1.16 -18.08
C ALA A 35 3.82 -0.36 -16.78
N ALA A 36 4.76 0.59 -16.79
CA ALA A 36 5.09 1.39 -15.61
C ALA A 36 3.98 2.40 -15.30
N GLU A 37 3.40 3.01 -16.31
CA GLU A 37 2.29 3.96 -16.18
C GLU A 37 1.02 3.25 -15.68
N TYR A 38 0.69 2.11 -16.28
CA TYR A 38 -0.43 1.29 -15.89
C TYR A 38 -0.31 0.82 -14.42
N LYS A 39 0.86 0.37 -14.01
CA LYS A 39 1.18 0.00 -12.62
C LYS A 39 0.84 1.13 -11.65
N ASN A 40 1.31 2.35 -11.94
CA ASN A 40 1.07 3.50 -11.08
C ASN A 40 -0.40 3.87 -10.96
N VAL A 41 -1.18 3.75 -12.04
CA VAL A 41 -2.62 4.02 -12.03
C VAL A 41 -3.34 3.02 -11.12
N VAL A 42 -3.09 1.73 -11.30
CA VAL A 42 -3.77 0.68 -10.53
C VAL A 42 -3.41 0.75 -9.05
N LEU A 43 -2.11 0.80 -8.73
CA LEU A 43 -1.64 0.83 -7.34
C LEU A 43 -2.04 2.14 -6.64
N GLY A 44 -2.09 3.25 -7.38
CA GLY A 44 -2.59 4.52 -6.87
C GLY A 44 -4.07 4.48 -6.51
N LEU A 45 -4.92 3.84 -7.33
CA LEU A 45 -6.35 3.67 -7.02
C LEU A 45 -6.57 2.78 -5.79
N ILE A 46 -5.83 1.67 -5.68
CA ILE A 46 -5.89 0.80 -4.50
C ILE A 46 -5.54 1.60 -3.25
N PHE A 47 -4.48 2.40 -3.33
CA PHE A 47 -4.04 3.21 -2.20
C PHE A 47 -5.06 4.29 -1.84
N LEU A 48 -5.63 4.98 -2.83
CA LEU A 48 -6.67 6.00 -2.60
C LEU A 48 -7.90 5.41 -1.92
N LYS A 49 -8.35 4.23 -2.37
CA LYS A 49 -9.45 3.51 -1.72
C LYS A 49 -9.13 3.17 -0.27
N TYR A 50 -7.93 2.65 -0.02
CA TYR A 50 -7.47 2.37 1.33
C TYR A 50 -7.49 3.62 2.23
N LEU A 51 -6.96 4.75 1.74
CA LEU A 51 -6.95 5.99 2.50
C LEU A 51 -8.37 6.43 2.88
N SER A 52 -9.31 6.38 1.92
CA SER A 52 -10.70 6.76 2.16
C SER A 52 -11.38 5.83 3.17
N ASP A 53 -11.20 4.51 3.04
CA ASP A 53 -11.86 3.56 3.94
C ASP A 53 -11.34 3.68 5.38
N ARG A 54 -10.02 3.85 5.55
CA ARG A 54 -9.43 4.06 6.88
C ARG A 54 -9.83 5.38 7.50
N PHE A 55 -9.96 6.42 6.68
CA PHE A 55 -10.50 7.71 7.12
C PHE A 55 -11.96 7.59 7.56
N ASP A 56 -12.81 6.96 6.73
CA ASP A 56 -14.24 6.82 7.02
C ASP A 56 -14.47 5.98 8.29
N GLU A 57 -13.68 4.91 8.50
CA GLU A 57 -13.72 4.11 9.73
C GLU A 57 -13.43 4.99 10.95
N ARG A 58 -12.32 5.75 10.93
CA ARG A 58 -11.94 6.64 12.05
C ARG A 58 -12.93 7.79 12.23
N TYR A 59 -13.46 8.34 11.15
CA TYR A 59 -14.50 9.36 11.18
C TYR A 59 -15.73 8.89 11.96
N LEU A 60 -16.21 7.68 11.68
CA LEU A 60 -17.36 7.08 12.38
C LEU A 60 -17.07 6.84 13.86
N GLU A 61 -15.84 6.43 14.21
CA GLU A 61 -15.42 6.29 15.62
C GLU A 61 -15.51 7.67 16.34
N LEU A 62 -14.93 8.73 15.75
CA LEU A 62 -14.95 10.08 16.33
C LEU A 62 -16.36 10.61 16.48
N VAL A 63 -17.23 10.39 15.49
CA VAL A 63 -18.67 10.74 15.60
C VAL A 63 -19.32 9.99 16.76
N ALA A 64 -19.00 8.73 16.97
CA ALA A 64 -19.54 7.93 18.07
C ALA A 64 -19.01 8.37 19.45
N GLU A 65 -17.77 8.86 19.52
CA GLU A 65 -17.19 9.48 20.72
C GLU A 65 -17.91 10.79 21.11
N GLY A 66 -18.43 11.54 20.12
CA GLY A 66 -19.35 12.67 20.35
C GLY A 66 -18.70 13.95 20.84
N TYR A 67 -17.38 14.12 20.64
CA TYR A 67 -16.66 15.34 21.02
C TYR A 67 -16.72 16.45 19.96
N GLY A 68 -17.13 16.14 18.74
CA GLY A 68 -17.19 17.09 17.62
C GLY A 68 -15.85 17.32 16.92
N ASP A 69 -14.93 16.37 17.06
CA ASP A 69 -13.55 16.46 16.56
C ASP A 69 -13.34 15.67 15.25
N GLU A 70 -14.43 15.24 14.60
CA GLU A 70 -14.42 14.39 13.41
C GLU A 70 -13.76 15.03 12.18
N GLU A 71 -13.57 16.35 12.19
CA GLU A 71 -12.86 17.10 11.14
C GLU A 71 -11.48 17.60 11.63
N ASP A 72 -11.06 17.25 12.85
CA ASP A 72 -9.74 17.62 13.36
C ASP A 72 -8.68 16.62 12.86
N ARG A 73 -7.74 17.10 12.04
CA ARG A 73 -6.65 16.32 11.46
C ARG A 73 -5.80 15.59 12.51
N ASP A 74 -5.56 16.20 13.66
CA ASP A 74 -4.69 15.67 14.68
C ASP A 74 -5.25 14.38 15.29
N CYS A 75 -6.61 14.25 15.39
CA CYS A 75 -7.28 13.04 15.85
C CYS A 75 -7.06 11.79 14.94
N TYR A 76 -6.72 12.02 13.67
CA TYR A 76 -6.36 10.97 12.72
C TYR A 76 -4.87 10.62 12.82
N MET A 77 -4.02 11.64 12.90
CA MET A 77 -2.56 11.46 12.97
C MET A 77 -2.13 10.69 14.22
N GLU A 78 -2.77 10.89 15.36
CA GLU A 78 -2.53 10.14 16.60
C GLU A 78 -2.75 8.64 16.45
N GLN A 79 -3.63 8.23 15.55
CA GLN A 79 -3.94 6.83 15.26
C GLN A 79 -3.25 6.31 13.99
N ASN A 80 -2.26 7.05 13.46
CA ASN A 80 -1.59 6.75 12.18
C ASN A 80 -2.56 6.59 11.00
N VAL A 81 -3.66 7.34 11.02
CA VAL A 81 -4.61 7.44 9.91
C VAL A 81 -4.31 8.72 9.12
N PHE A 82 -4.27 8.61 7.81
CA PHE A 82 -4.12 9.78 6.96
C PHE A 82 -5.44 10.57 6.88
N PHE A 83 -5.34 11.88 7.00
CA PHE A 83 -6.51 12.75 6.86
C PHE A 83 -6.94 12.86 5.40
N VAL A 84 -8.25 12.67 5.13
CA VAL A 84 -8.82 12.80 3.79
C VAL A 84 -9.78 13.99 3.77
N PRO A 85 -9.40 15.12 3.16
CA PRO A 85 -10.26 16.29 3.07
C PRO A 85 -11.52 16.00 2.26
N GLU A 86 -12.60 16.78 2.51
CA GLU A 86 -13.93 16.53 1.98
C GLU A 86 -13.94 16.32 0.45
N GLU A 87 -13.22 17.16 -0.29
CA GLU A 87 -13.13 17.08 -1.75
C GLU A 87 -12.43 15.80 -2.27
N ALA A 88 -11.69 15.10 -1.40
CA ALA A 88 -10.95 13.90 -1.75
C ALA A 88 -11.60 12.58 -1.28
N ARG A 89 -12.72 12.66 -0.55
CA ARG A 89 -13.43 11.48 -0.05
C ARG A 89 -13.97 10.62 -1.19
N TRP A 90 -13.92 9.32 -1.01
CA TRP A 90 -14.30 8.34 -2.05
C TRP A 90 -15.72 8.54 -2.58
N VAL A 91 -16.65 9.02 -1.75
CA VAL A 91 -18.02 9.29 -2.16
C VAL A 91 -18.09 10.28 -3.33
N ASN A 92 -17.25 11.32 -3.34
CA ASN A 92 -17.20 12.31 -4.41
C ASN A 92 -16.59 11.73 -5.70
N ILE A 93 -15.60 10.85 -5.57
CA ILE A 93 -14.97 10.15 -6.69
C ILE A 93 -15.96 9.16 -7.32
N SER A 94 -16.66 8.38 -6.51
CA SER A 94 -17.63 7.39 -6.98
C SER A 94 -18.83 8.04 -7.69
N GLN A 95 -19.34 9.16 -7.19
CA GLN A 95 -20.40 9.93 -7.85
C GLN A 95 -19.98 10.45 -9.22
N ALA A 96 -18.69 10.72 -9.41
CA ALA A 96 -18.14 11.23 -10.66
C ALA A 96 -17.59 10.13 -11.58
N ALA A 97 -17.70 8.85 -11.21
CA ALA A 97 -17.04 7.73 -11.88
C ALA A 97 -17.27 7.68 -13.41
N HIS A 98 -18.50 7.99 -13.86
CA HIS A 98 -18.87 7.96 -15.26
C HIS A 98 -18.89 9.34 -15.95
N THR A 99 -18.28 10.35 -15.33
CA THR A 99 -18.10 11.68 -15.94
C THR A 99 -16.78 11.76 -16.72
N PRO A 100 -16.68 12.63 -17.74
CA PRO A 100 -15.40 12.87 -18.42
C PRO A 100 -14.30 13.39 -17.50
N GLU A 101 -14.69 14.02 -16.39
CA GLU A 101 -13.83 14.68 -15.40
C GLU A 101 -13.26 13.73 -14.35
N VAL A 102 -13.66 12.46 -14.32
CA VAL A 102 -13.26 11.50 -13.25
C VAL A 102 -11.75 11.46 -13.03
N GLY A 103 -10.95 11.48 -14.09
CA GLY A 103 -9.49 11.51 -13.98
C GLY A 103 -8.97 12.78 -13.30
N GLN A 104 -9.55 13.94 -13.62
CA GLN A 104 -9.17 15.22 -13.00
C GLN A 104 -9.59 15.27 -11.53
N ILE A 105 -10.75 14.70 -11.20
CA ILE A 105 -11.24 14.61 -9.82
C ILE A 105 -10.29 13.76 -8.99
N ILE A 106 -9.85 12.59 -9.50
CA ILE A 106 -8.89 11.74 -8.82
C ILE A 106 -7.54 12.47 -8.64
N ASP A 107 -7.02 13.14 -9.69
CA ASP A 107 -5.78 13.91 -9.58
C ASP A 107 -5.87 15.02 -8.55
N ASN A 108 -7.01 15.68 -8.44
CA ASN A 108 -7.26 16.73 -7.45
C ASN A 108 -7.36 16.14 -6.04
N ALA A 109 -8.02 14.99 -5.88
CA ALA A 109 -8.10 14.27 -4.61
C ALA A 109 -6.70 13.89 -4.10
N MET A 110 -5.85 13.33 -4.99
CA MET A 110 -4.46 13.00 -4.66
C MET A 110 -3.66 14.22 -4.18
N ARG A 111 -3.82 15.39 -4.86
CA ARG A 111 -3.17 16.64 -4.44
C ARG A 111 -3.68 17.13 -3.09
N ALA A 112 -4.99 17.05 -2.86
CA ALA A 112 -5.60 17.48 -1.62
C ALA A 112 -5.12 16.62 -0.44
N ILE A 113 -5.06 15.31 -0.60
CA ILE A 113 -4.54 14.39 0.42
C ILE A 113 -3.06 14.69 0.73
N GLU A 114 -2.21 14.88 -0.28
CA GLU A 114 -0.80 15.22 -0.06
C GLU A 114 -0.60 16.55 0.67
N ARG A 115 -1.47 17.53 0.42
CA ARG A 115 -1.42 18.83 1.10
C ARG A 115 -1.65 18.71 2.60
N GLU A 116 -2.53 17.79 3.01
CA GLU A 116 -2.87 17.57 4.41
C GLU A 116 -1.96 16.56 5.12
N ASN A 117 -1.13 15.81 4.37
CA ASN A 117 -0.31 14.74 4.94
C ASN A 117 1.13 14.84 4.47
N ASP A 118 2.01 15.42 5.28
CA ASP A 118 3.43 15.62 4.93
C ASP A 118 4.16 14.32 4.58
N LYS A 119 3.79 13.18 5.22
CA LYS A 119 4.35 11.86 4.94
C LYS A 119 4.06 11.37 3.51
N LEU A 120 3.01 11.89 2.86
CA LEU A 120 2.61 11.54 1.50
C LEU A 120 3.05 12.55 0.44
N LYS A 121 3.75 13.60 0.82
CA LYS A 121 4.20 14.65 -0.11
C LYS A 121 4.97 14.06 -1.29
N ASP A 122 4.52 14.38 -2.51
CA ASP A 122 5.07 13.92 -3.78
C ASP A 122 5.06 12.38 -4.00
N VAL A 123 4.28 11.64 -3.20
CA VAL A 123 4.16 10.18 -3.27
C VAL A 123 3.07 9.74 -4.22
N LEU A 124 1.89 10.38 -4.14
CA LEU A 124 0.69 9.91 -4.84
C LEU A 124 0.78 10.17 -6.36
N PRO A 125 0.33 9.23 -7.20
CA PRO A 125 0.28 9.45 -8.64
C PRO A 125 -0.79 10.50 -9.01
N LYS A 126 -0.48 11.36 -9.98
CA LYS A 126 -1.34 12.47 -10.44
C LYS A 126 -1.40 12.49 -11.97
N ASN A 127 -1.77 11.35 -12.55
CA ASN A 127 -1.76 11.14 -13.99
C ASN A 127 -3.03 10.45 -14.50
N PHE A 128 -4.15 10.60 -13.76
CA PHE A 128 -5.43 10.01 -14.11
C PHE A 128 -6.20 10.85 -15.15
N ALA A 129 -5.91 12.15 -15.25
CA ALA A 129 -6.57 13.05 -16.23
C ALA A 129 -6.07 12.89 -17.66
N ARG A 130 -4.95 12.19 -17.87
CA ARG A 130 -4.31 12.07 -19.20
C ARG A 130 -5.23 11.47 -20.26
N PRO A 131 -5.07 11.87 -21.56
CA PRO A 131 -5.94 11.41 -22.65
C PRO A 131 -5.83 9.91 -22.95
N GLU A 132 -4.65 9.30 -22.72
CA GLU A 132 -4.36 7.90 -23.00
C GLU A 132 -5.14 6.94 -22.09
N LEU A 133 -5.59 7.44 -20.92
CA LEU A 133 -6.38 6.68 -19.97
C LEU A 133 -7.87 6.80 -20.32
N ASP A 134 -8.49 5.69 -20.70
CA ASP A 134 -9.91 5.62 -21.02
C ASP A 134 -10.76 5.90 -19.77
N LYS A 135 -11.49 7.03 -19.78
CA LYS A 135 -12.28 7.50 -18.62
C LYS A 135 -13.47 6.60 -18.29
N ARG A 136 -14.04 5.90 -19.30
CA ARG A 136 -15.11 4.94 -19.05
C ARG A 136 -14.58 3.74 -18.25
N ARG A 137 -13.46 3.17 -18.71
CA ARG A 137 -12.81 2.06 -18.01
C ARG A 137 -12.33 2.44 -16.62
N LEU A 138 -11.84 3.68 -16.47
CA LEU A 138 -11.48 4.21 -15.16
C LEU A 138 -12.70 4.25 -14.23
N GLY A 139 -13.86 4.70 -14.72
CA GLY A 139 -15.13 4.68 -13.99
C GLY A 139 -15.56 3.27 -13.60
N ASP A 140 -15.45 2.28 -14.50
CA ASP A 140 -15.78 0.88 -14.21
C ASP A 140 -14.92 0.31 -13.06
N VAL A 141 -13.64 0.71 -13.00
CA VAL A 141 -12.74 0.31 -11.89
C VAL A 141 -13.10 1.03 -10.59
N VAL A 142 -13.47 2.32 -10.64
CA VAL A 142 -13.97 3.03 -9.46
C VAL A 142 -15.24 2.36 -8.91
N ASP A 143 -16.16 1.95 -9.77
CA ASP A 143 -17.37 1.22 -9.36
C ASP A 143 -17.05 -0.13 -8.73
N LEU A 144 -16.07 -0.86 -9.29
CA LEU A 144 -15.63 -2.11 -8.69
C LEU A 144 -15.14 -1.89 -7.26
N PHE A 145 -14.27 -0.91 -7.04
CA PHE A 145 -13.75 -0.58 -5.71
C PHE A 145 -14.86 -0.09 -4.76
N THR A 146 -15.84 0.65 -5.27
CA THR A 146 -16.99 1.12 -4.48
C THR A 146 -17.84 -0.06 -3.97
N ASN A 147 -17.98 -1.11 -4.78
CA ASN A 147 -18.77 -2.29 -4.44
C ASN A 147 -18.00 -3.32 -3.59
N VAL A 148 -16.72 -3.13 -3.37
CA VAL A 148 -15.93 -3.91 -2.40
C VAL A 148 -16.33 -3.44 -1.01
N GLN A 149 -17.22 -4.17 -0.37
CA GLN A 149 -17.53 -3.93 1.04
C GLN A 149 -16.37 -4.43 1.88
N MET A 150 -15.70 -3.51 2.53
CA MET A 150 -14.85 -3.81 3.67
C MET A 150 -15.79 -4.15 4.82
N THR A 151 -16.09 -5.44 5.02
CA THR A 151 -16.92 -5.87 6.14
C THR A 151 -16.10 -5.91 7.42
N ASP A 152 -16.77 -5.83 8.58
CA ASP A 152 -16.25 -5.56 9.94
C ASP A 152 -15.27 -6.61 10.54
N ASN A 153 -14.61 -7.44 9.75
CA ASN A 153 -13.71 -8.49 10.25
C ASN A 153 -12.23 -8.05 10.20
N GLU A 154 -11.49 -8.29 11.28
CA GLU A 154 -10.04 -8.02 11.37
C GLU A 154 -9.21 -8.64 10.21
N SER A 155 -9.69 -9.72 9.58
CA SER A 155 -9.06 -10.33 8.41
C SER A 155 -9.12 -9.46 7.13
N GLU A 156 -9.94 -8.40 7.11
CA GLU A 156 -10.15 -7.55 5.94
C GLU A 156 -9.27 -6.31 5.94
N LYS A 157 -8.73 -5.90 7.10
CA LYS A 157 -7.74 -4.82 7.19
C LYS A 157 -6.51 -5.09 6.32
N ASP A 158 -6.19 -6.38 6.09
CA ASP A 158 -5.10 -6.79 5.21
C ASP A 158 -5.53 -7.01 3.74
N LEU A 159 -6.83 -6.95 3.42
CA LEU A 159 -7.32 -7.25 2.07
C LEU A 159 -6.69 -6.32 1.01
N LEU A 160 -6.69 -5.02 1.25
CA LEU A 160 -6.07 -4.07 0.32
C LEU A 160 -4.54 -4.19 0.30
N GLY A 161 -3.92 -4.53 1.43
CA GLY A 161 -2.50 -4.85 1.50
C GLY A 161 -2.16 -6.08 0.64
N ARG A 162 -2.96 -7.14 0.73
CA ARG A 162 -2.82 -8.34 -0.12
C ARG A 162 -3.07 -8.03 -1.60
N ALA A 163 -4.12 -7.25 -1.89
CA ALA A 163 -4.43 -6.82 -3.25
C ALA A 163 -3.30 -6.00 -3.86
N TYR A 164 -2.70 -5.09 -3.07
CA TYR A 164 -1.55 -4.30 -3.48
C TYR A 164 -0.35 -5.19 -3.81
N GLU A 165 0.00 -6.13 -2.93
CA GLU A 165 1.11 -7.07 -3.13
C GLU A 165 0.86 -8.00 -4.33
N TYR A 166 -0.38 -8.50 -4.47
CA TYR A 166 -0.77 -9.31 -5.61
C TYR A 166 -0.60 -8.56 -6.94
N CYS A 167 -1.02 -7.30 -7.01
CA CYS A 167 -0.81 -6.46 -8.17
C CYS A 167 0.68 -6.22 -8.43
N LEU A 168 1.49 -5.94 -7.39
CA LEU A 168 2.95 -5.83 -7.54
C LEU A 168 3.56 -7.10 -8.14
N GLN A 169 3.16 -8.28 -7.66
CA GLN A 169 3.62 -9.57 -8.18
C GLN A 169 3.23 -9.78 -9.65
N LYS A 170 1.98 -9.42 -10.02
CA LYS A 170 1.53 -9.51 -11.42
C LYS A 170 2.31 -8.57 -12.33
N PHE A 171 2.55 -7.32 -11.89
CA PHE A 171 3.38 -6.37 -12.63
C PHE A 171 4.81 -6.86 -12.78
N ALA A 172 5.41 -7.41 -11.73
CA ALA A 172 6.72 -8.01 -11.78
C ALA A 172 6.79 -9.15 -12.82
N SER A 173 5.77 -10.01 -12.85
CA SER A 173 5.68 -11.09 -13.82
C SER A 173 5.60 -10.58 -15.28
N MET A 174 5.00 -9.41 -15.49
CA MET A 174 4.88 -8.79 -16.83
C MET A 174 6.17 -8.08 -17.27
N GLU A 175 6.91 -7.48 -16.35
CA GLU A 175 8.17 -6.77 -16.63
C GLU A 175 9.36 -7.74 -16.82
N GLY A 176 9.21 -9.00 -16.44
CA GLY A 176 10.20 -10.05 -16.69
C GLY A 176 11.55 -9.78 -16.01
N LYS A 177 12.64 -9.57 -16.78
CA LYS A 177 13.99 -9.36 -16.22
C LYS A 177 14.11 -8.10 -15.35
N ASN A 178 13.34 -7.06 -15.60
CA ASN A 178 13.38 -5.81 -14.86
C ASN A 178 12.57 -5.88 -13.54
N ALA A 179 11.82 -6.96 -13.33
CA ALA A 179 11.02 -7.16 -12.12
C ALA A 179 11.86 -7.14 -10.84
N GLY A 180 13.07 -7.69 -10.88
CA GLY A 180 14.00 -7.75 -9.75
C GLY A 180 14.43 -6.38 -9.21
N GLU A 181 14.26 -5.31 -10.00
CA GLU A 181 14.60 -3.95 -9.59
C GLU A 181 13.61 -3.36 -8.57
N PHE A 182 12.39 -3.90 -8.47
CA PHE A 182 11.38 -3.35 -7.56
C PHE A 182 10.65 -4.37 -6.71
N TYR A 183 10.69 -5.66 -7.05
CA TYR A 183 9.94 -6.70 -6.37
C TYR A 183 10.77 -7.94 -6.13
N THR A 184 10.85 -8.36 -4.87
CA THR A 184 11.41 -9.66 -4.46
C THR A 184 10.26 -10.58 -4.06
N PRO A 185 10.17 -11.81 -4.60
CA PRO A 185 9.10 -12.75 -4.24
C PRO A 185 8.99 -12.97 -2.73
N SER A 186 7.76 -12.90 -2.19
CA SER A 186 7.50 -12.96 -0.75
C SER A 186 8.06 -14.23 -0.08
N CYS A 187 8.11 -15.34 -0.78
CA CYS A 187 8.70 -16.58 -0.25
C CYS A 187 10.22 -16.45 0.00
N ILE A 188 10.94 -15.69 -0.83
CA ILE A 188 12.38 -15.42 -0.64
C ILE A 188 12.56 -14.47 0.53
N VAL A 189 11.79 -13.36 0.53
CA VAL A 189 11.85 -12.35 1.60
C VAL A 189 11.55 -12.99 2.95
N ARG A 190 10.48 -13.78 3.04
CA ARG A 190 10.11 -14.49 4.26
C ARG A 190 11.25 -15.42 4.74
N THR A 191 11.89 -16.14 3.83
CA THR A 191 13.02 -17.00 4.19
C THR A 191 14.18 -16.20 4.80
N LEU A 192 14.51 -15.04 4.21
CA LEU A 192 15.57 -14.17 4.72
C LEU A 192 15.22 -13.61 6.11
N VAL A 193 13.99 -13.15 6.30
CA VAL A 193 13.52 -12.62 7.58
C VAL A 193 13.48 -13.71 8.67
N GLU A 194 13.03 -14.93 8.34
CA GLU A 194 13.02 -16.06 9.27
C GLU A 194 14.43 -16.50 9.68
N ILE A 195 15.44 -16.32 8.82
CA ILE A 195 16.84 -16.58 9.15
C ILE A 195 17.40 -15.48 10.06
N LEU A 196 17.07 -14.22 9.76
CA LEU A 196 17.61 -13.05 10.46
C LEU A 196 16.94 -12.81 11.81
N GLN A 197 15.65 -13.10 11.93
CA GLN A 197 14.84 -12.98 13.14
C GLN A 197 14.90 -11.59 13.79
N PRO A 198 14.42 -10.53 13.12
CA PRO A 198 14.46 -9.16 13.62
C PRO A 198 13.38 -8.93 14.69
N PHE A 199 13.56 -9.47 15.90
CA PHE A 199 12.62 -9.32 17.00
C PHE A 199 12.57 -7.90 17.56
N HIS A 200 13.74 -7.23 17.70
CA HIS A 200 13.87 -5.91 18.28
C HIS A 200 15.07 -5.19 17.69
N GLY A 201 14.92 -3.90 17.43
CA GLY A 201 16.03 -3.06 16.99
C GLY A 201 15.80 -2.40 15.64
N ARG A 202 16.88 -2.01 14.99
CA ARG A 202 16.89 -1.18 13.78
C ARG A 202 17.14 -2.05 12.54
N VAL A 203 16.15 -2.10 11.67
CA VAL A 203 16.17 -2.90 10.42
C VAL A 203 16.45 -1.96 9.25
N TYR A 204 17.43 -2.29 8.42
CA TYR A 204 17.82 -1.48 7.27
C TYR A 204 17.88 -2.28 5.97
N ASP A 205 17.35 -1.68 4.90
CA ASP A 205 17.52 -2.16 3.53
C ASP A 205 18.04 -1.02 2.63
N PRO A 206 19.30 -1.09 2.17
CA PRO A 206 19.92 -0.05 1.34
C PRO A 206 19.41 0.02 -0.11
N CYS A 207 18.59 -0.93 -0.53
CA CYS A 207 18.00 -1.03 -1.87
C CYS A 207 16.58 -1.64 -1.79
N CYS A 208 15.72 -0.96 -1.01
CA CYS A 208 14.50 -1.56 -0.46
C CYS A 208 13.42 -1.90 -1.50
N GLY A 209 13.57 -1.50 -2.75
CA GLY A 209 12.59 -1.77 -3.78
C GLY A 209 11.20 -1.24 -3.37
N SER A 210 10.19 -2.08 -3.50
CA SER A 210 8.81 -1.78 -3.04
C SER A 210 8.58 -1.99 -1.53
N GLY A 211 9.62 -2.18 -0.74
CA GLY A 211 9.52 -2.33 0.73
C GLY A 211 9.14 -3.72 1.22
N GLY A 212 9.26 -4.75 0.37
CA GLY A 212 8.86 -6.12 0.70
C GLY A 212 9.57 -6.70 1.93
N MET A 213 10.88 -6.39 2.13
CA MET A 213 11.65 -6.82 3.29
C MET A 213 11.05 -6.27 4.60
N PHE A 214 10.62 -5.02 4.59
CA PHE A 214 10.02 -4.37 5.76
C PHE A 214 8.64 -4.94 6.10
N VAL A 215 7.81 -5.18 5.08
CA VAL A 215 6.50 -5.82 5.26
C VAL A 215 6.64 -7.19 5.92
N GLN A 216 7.59 -8.02 5.48
CA GLN A 216 7.81 -9.33 6.07
C GLN A 216 8.48 -9.24 7.45
N SER A 217 9.33 -8.25 7.71
CA SER A 217 9.91 -8.01 9.04
C SER A 217 8.83 -7.61 10.05
N ALA A 218 7.91 -6.74 9.66
CA ALA A 218 6.75 -6.37 10.49
C ALA A 218 5.84 -7.58 10.75
N ALA A 219 5.49 -8.34 9.72
CA ALA A 219 4.70 -9.56 9.86
C ALA A 219 5.37 -10.62 10.74
N PHE A 220 6.71 -10.73 10.70
CA PHE A 220 7.48 -11.61 11.58
C PHE A 220 7.31 -11.21 13.06
N VAL A 221 7.45 -9.92 13.38
CA VAL A 221 7.29 -9.40 14.74
C VAL A 221 5.87 -9.69 15.26
N GLU A 222 4.85 -9.36 14.49
CA GLU A 222 3.43 -9.60 14.83
C GLU A 222 3.13 -11.09 15.04
N HIS A 223 3.62 -11.94 14.14
CA HIS A 223 3.41 -13.40 14.23
C HIS A 223 4.01 -14.01 15.48
N HIS A 224 5.07 -13.39 16.03
CA HIS A 224 5.72 -13.81 17.26
C HIS A 224 5.18 -13.05 18.49
N GLY A 225 4.06 -12.34 18.37
CA GLY A 225 3.37 -11.66 19.49
C GLY A 225 4.02 -10.34 19.91
N GLY A 226 4.90 -9.77 19.08
CA GLY A 226 5.49 -8.45 19.28
C GLY A 226 4.61 -7.32 18.75
N ASN A 227 5.07 -6.09 18.97
CA ASN A 227 4.45 -4.86 18.49
C ASN A 227 5.41 -4.12 17.57
N VAL A 228 5.06 -4.01 16.28
CA VAL A 228 5.94 -3.42 15.24
C VAL A 228 6.43 -2.04 15.63
N VAL A 229 5.55 -1.17 16.14
CA VAL A 229 5.88 0.23 16.48
C VAL A 229 6.85 0.33 17.67
N GLN A 230 6.78 -0.65 18.59
CA GLN A 230 7.62 -0.64 19.81
C GLN A 230 8.91 -1.42 19.64
N ASP A 231 8.89 -2.47 18.82
CA ASP A 231 9.96 -3.45 18.77
C ASP A 231 10.99 -3.17 17.67
N ILE A 232 10.55 -2.69 16.51
CA ILE A 232 11.48 -2.41 15.41
C ILE A 232 11.36 -0.98 14.88
N THR A 233 12.48 -0.43 14.42
CA THR A 233 12.51 0.82 13.67
C THR A 233 13.08 0.53 12.29
N ILE A 234 12.36 0.96 11.26
CA ILE A 234 12.65 0.61 9.88
C ILE A 234 13.31 1.78 9.16
N PHE A 235 14.42 1.47 8.49
CA PHE A 235 15.16 2.39 7.65
C PHE A 235 15.35 1.78 6.27
N GLY A 236 15.25 2.60 5.24
CA GLY A 236 15.47 2.13 3.88
C GLY A 236 16.00 3.19 2.95
N GLN A 237 16.47 2.75 1.80
CA GLN A 237 16.85 3.64 0.71
C GLN A 237 16.50 2.99 -0.63
N GLU A 238 16.07 3.82 -1.58
CA GLU A 238 15.74 3.41 -2.94
C GLU A 238 16.18 4.49 -3.92
N SER A 239 16.83 4.10 -5.00
CA SER A 239 17.36 5.03 -5.99
C SER A 239 16.31 5.47 -7.02
N ASN A 240 15.39 4.59 -7.37
CA ASN A 240 14.35 4.86 -8.36
C ASN A 240 13.18 5.63 -7.71
N PRO A 241 12.86 6.86 -8.17
CA PRO A 241 11.81 7.67 -7.57
C PRO A 241 10.42 7.01 -7.66
N THR A 242 10.14 6.25 -8.72
CA THR A 242 8.86 5.55 -8.87
C THR A 242 8.76 4.39 -7.88
N THR A 243 9.81 3.60 -7.75
CA THR A 243 9.88 2.48 -6.81
C THR A 243 9.85 2.95 -5.37
N TRP A 244 10.53 4.06 -5.05
CA TRP A 244 10.45 4.70 -3.73
C TRP A 244 9.01 5.09 -3.35
N LYS A 245 8.23 5.65 -4.31
CA LYS A 245 6.80 5.94 -4.09
C LYS A 245 5.98 4.67 -3.84
N LEU A 246 6.27 3.61 -4.59
CA LEU A 246 5.63 2.30 -4.36
C LEU A 246 5.92 1.77 -2.95
N ALA A 247 7.15 1.89 -2.46
CA ALA A 247 7.51 1.51 -1.11
C ALA A 247 6.72 2.30 -0.07
N LYS A 248 6.65 3.63 -0.22
CA LYS A 248 5.87 4.48 0.69
C LYS A 248 4.39 4.11 0.73
N MET A 249 3.78 3.87 -0.43
CA MET A 249 2.38 3.42 -0.48
C MET A 249 2.21 2.02 0.13
N ASN A 250 3.10 1.08 -0.18
CA ASN A 250 3.06 -0.29 0.34
C ASN A 250 3.14 -0.35 1.88
N LEU A 251 4.03 0.45 2.45
CA LEU A 251 4.18 0.55 3.91
C LEU A 251 3.00 1.30 4.54
N GLY A 252 2.53 2.38 3.89
CA GLY A 252 1.39 3.16 4.33
C GLY A 252 0.09 2.35 4.45
N ILE A 253 -0.21 1.47 3.48
CA ILE A 253 -1.38 0.56 3.52
C ILE A 253 -1.36 -0.33 4.78
N ARG A 254 -0.18 -0.64 5.30
CA ARG A 254 -0.02 -1.53 6.47
C ARG A 254 0.22 -0.78 7.77
N GLY A 255 0.19 0.56 7.74
CA GLY A 255 0.51 1.37 8.90
C GLY A 255 1.96 1.21 9.40
N ILE A 256 2.86 0.73 8.53
CA ILE A 256 4.26 0.53 8.86
C ILE A 256 5.01 1.85 8.68
N GLU A 257 5.53 2.40 9.77
CA GLU A 257 6.39 3.57 9.72
C GLU A 257 7.82 3.19 9.33
N ALA A 258 8.40 3.93 8.38
CA ALA A 258 9.76 3.73 7.92
C ALA A 258 10.41 5.06 7.50
N ASP A 259 11.65 5.25 7.87
CA ASP A 259 12.47 6.33 7.33
C ASP A 259 13.16 5.86 6.04
N LEU A 260 12.60 6.26 4.91
CA LEU A 260 13.15 5.96 3.59
C LEU A 260 14.01 7.11 3.03
N GLY A 261 14.18 8.19 3.78
CA GLY A 261 14.81 9.40 3.29
C GLY A 261 14.21 9.92 1.98
N ASN A 262 15.04 10.56 1.15
CA ASN A 262 14.72 10.85 -0.24
C ASN A 262 15.19 9.71 -1.14
N TYR A 263 14.61 9.60 -2.35
CA TYR A 263 15.13 8.65 -3.34
C TYR A 263 16.57 9.05 -3.75
N ALA A 264 17.49 8.12 -3.57
CA ALA A 264 18.90 8.32 -3.87
C ALA A 264 19.64 6.98 -3.97
N ASP A 265 20.71 6.97 -4.74
CA ASP A 265 21.64 5.84 -4.78
C ASP A 265 22.46 5.80 -3.48
N THR A 266 22.39 4.69 -2.77
CA THR A 266 23.01 4.46 -1.47
C THR A 266 24.53 4.62 -1.51
N PHE A 267 25.20 4.26 -2.61
CA PHE A 267 26.65 4.39 -2.73
C PHE A 267 27.12 5.82 -2.93
N SER A 268 26.32 6.63 -3.63
CA SER A 268 26.68 8.01 -3.96
C SER A 268 26.10 9.05 -2.99
N ALA A 269 24.94 8.75 -2.40
CA ALA A 269 24.19 9.69 -1.57
C ALA A 269 23.46 8.96 -0.42
N ASP A 270 24.25 8.31 0.46
CA ASP A 270 23.72 7.65 1.66
C ASP A 270 22.95 8.64 2.53
N GLN A 271 21.67 8.35 2.74
CA GLN A 271 20.74 9.16 3.53
C GLN A 271 20.87 8.88 5.04
N HIS A 272 21.49 7.76 5.43
CA HIS A 272 21.56 7.26 6.79
C HIS A 272 22.99 7.15 7.34
N LYS A 273 23.92 8.02 6.88
CA LYS A 273 25.38 7.99 7.15
C LYS A 273 25.77 7.85 8.62
N ASN A 274 24.99 8.41 9.53
CA ASN A 274 25.29 8.44 10.95
C ASN A 274 24.53 7.39 11.74
N GLU A 275 23.73 6.59 11.05
CA GLU A 275 22.90 5.58 11.67
C GLU A 275 23.62 4.24 11.80
N LYS A 276 23.28 3.48 12.80
CA LYS A 276 23.75 2.10 12.99
C LYS A 276 22.53 1.19 13.07
N PHE A 277 22.66 0.03 12.46
CA PHE A 277 21.56 -0.92 12.32
C PHE A 277 21.91 -2.24 12.98
N ASP A 278 20.92 -2.87 13.59
CA ASP A 278 21.06 -4.20 14.19
C ASP A 278 20.92 -5.29 13.12
N TYR A 279 20.09 -5.03 12.10
CA TYR A 279 19.81 -5.94 11.01
C TYR A 279 19.89 -5.24 9.67
N VAL A 280 20.57 -5.87 8.71
CA VAL A 280 20.62 -5.41 7.33
C VAL A 280 20.14 -6.52 6.41
N LEU A 281 19.09 -6.24 5.64
CA LEU A 281 18.59 -7.13 4.59
C LEU A 281 18.71 -6.40 3.26
N ALA A 282 19.17 -7.07 2.24
CA ALA A 282 19.31 -6.48 0.91
C ALA A 282 19.12 -7.51 -0.19
N ASN A 283 18.45 -7.13 -1.25
CA ASN A 283 18.46 -7.79 -2.54
C ASN A 283 18.92 -6.77 -3.60
N PRO A 284 20.23 -6.55 -3.74
CA PRO A 284 20.74 -5.51 -4.63
C PRO A 284 20.46 -5.84 -6.10
N PRO A 285 20.21 -4.84 -6.96
CA PRO A 285 20.07 -5.02 -8.39
C PRO A 285 21.42 -5.45 -9.00
N PHE A 286 21.36 -6.32 -10.01
CA PHE A 286 22.52 -6.84 -10.73
C PHE A 286 22.63 -6.24 -12.13
#